data_2553e38cbbf9283adcba8f2a60865003
#
_entry.id   2553e38cbbf9283adcba8f2a60865003
#
_cell.length_a   1.000
_cell.length_b   1.000
_cell.length_c   1.000
_cell.angle_alpha   90.00
_cell.angle_beta   90.00
_cell.angle_gamma   90.00
#
_symmetry.space_group_name_H-M   'P 1'
#
loop_
_entity.id
_entity.type
_entity.pdbx_description
1 polymer ?
#
loop_
_entity_poly.entity_id
_entity_poly.type
_entity_poly.pdbx_seq_one_letter_code
_entity_poly.pdbx_strand_id
1 'polypeptide(L)'
;MTTTETSLKYKVKDIALAEWGRKEIELAEAEMPGLMALREQYGQTKPLAGARIAGCLHMTIQTAVLIETLKELGAEVTWSSCNIFSTQDHAAAAIAAAGIPVFAWKGQNEEEFDWCIEQTLFAFEDNQPLNMILDDGGDLTNMVLDRYPELVPNIKGISEETTTGVHRLYDRMKNGTLPMPAINVNDSVTKSKFDNKYGCKESLVDSIRRATDIMMAGKVAVVAGYGDVGKGSAASLRGAGCRVIVTEIDPICALQAAMDGFAVLKMENAIPQASIVVTATGNCDIIRAEHFKMMKDKTIVCNIGHFDNEIDVAWLKSNYGSTHVNIKPQVDKYTVDGNDILLLAEGRLVNLGCATGHPSFVMSNSFTNQTLAQIELWTNGDAYNNEVYTLPKHLDEQVARLHLAKIGVELEELSQAQADYIGVKVDGPFKPEYYRY
;
A
#
# COMPACT_ATOMS: atom_id res chain seq x y z
N MET A 1 40.38 -16.28 16.31
CA MET A 1 40.24 -15.90 14.87
C MET A 1 38.77 -15.61 14.64
N THR A 2 38.38 -14.37 14.83
CA THR A 2 37.03 -13.88 14.54
C THR A 2 36.91 -13.73 13.03
N THR A 3 36.21 -14.65 12.39
CA THR A 3 35.77 -14.47 11.01
C THR A 3 34.81 -13.28 11.01
N THR A 4 35.26 -12.17 10.46
CA THR A 4 34.38 -11.08 10.03
C THR A 4 33.47 -11.65 8.95
N GLU A 5 32.25 -12.04 9.33
CA GLU A 5 31.17 -12.24 8.37
C GLU A 5 30.99 -10.90 7.67
N THR A 6 31.40 -10.82 6.40
CA THR A 6 31.04 -9.71 5.52
C THR A 6 29.52 -9.70 5.43
N SER A 7 28.87 -8.68 6.01
CA SER A 7 27.44 -8.50 5.92
C SER A 7 27.03 -8.53 4.44
N LEU A 8 26.04 -9.34 4.10
CA LEU A 8 25.47 -9.40 2.76
C LEU A 8 24.92 -8.00 2.41
N LYS A 9 25.44 -7.40 1.35
CA LYS A 9 24.98 -6.08 0.90
C LYS A 9 23.57 -6.11 0.29
N TYR A 10 23.10 -7.24 -0.22
CA TYR A 10 21.75 -7.45 -0.75
C TYR A 10 21.44 -8.93 -0.93
N LYS A 11 20.16 -9.27 -1.06
CA LYS A 11 19.68 -10.56 -1.56
C LYS A 11 18.43 -10.35 -2.40
N VAL A 12 18.52 -10.63 -3.70
CA VAL A 12 17.46 -10.52 -4.69
C VAL A 12 17.33 -11.82 -5.48
N LYS A 13 16.25 -11.98 -6.24
CA LYS A 13 16.00 -13.19 -7.03
C LYS A 13 17.07 -13.44 -8.08
N ASP A 14 17.36 -12.43 -8.90
CA ASP A 14 18.35 -12.46 -9.97
C ASP A 14 18.83 -11.04 -10.28
N ILE A 15 20.10 -10.77 -10.03
CA ILE A 15 20.71 -9.47 -10.29
C ILE A 15 20.78 -9.11 -11.80
N ALA A 16 20.75 -10.12 -12.68
CA ALA A 16 20.75 -9.90 -14.13
C ALA A 16 19.48 -9.15 -14.63
N LEU A 17 18.43 -9.08 -13.82
CA LEU A 17 17.22 -8.32 -14.13
C LEU A 17 17.39 -6.79 -13.95
N ALA A 18 18.53 -6.31 -13.44
CA ALA A 18 18.73 -4.90 -13.08
C ALA A 18 18.56 -3.93 -14.26
N GLU A 19 19.05 -4.29 -15.46
CA GLU A 19 18.92 -3.44 -16.65
C GLU A 19 17.44 -3.26 -17.06
N TRP A 20 16.65 -4.32 -16.98
CA TRP A 20 15.21 -4.22 -17.21
C TRP A 20 14.54 -3.34 -16.14
N GLY A 21 14.84 -3.59 -14.87
CA GLY A 21 14.31 -2.79 -13.77
C GLY A 21 14.62 -1.30 -13.92
N ARG A 22 15.83 -0.94 -14.35
CA ARG A 22 16.21 0.46 -14.59
C ARG A 22 15.32 1.13 -15.63
N LYS A 23 15.06 0.46 -16.75
CA LYS A 23 14.17 0.99 -17.80
C LYS A 23 12.75 1.24 -17.33
N GLU A 24 12.21 0.34 -16.49
CA GLU A 24 10.88 0.54 -15.92
C GLU A 24 10.85 1.61 -14.82
N ILE A 25 11.94 1.78 -14.05
CA ILE A 25 12.08 2.88 -13.08
C ILE A 25 12.05 4.23 -13.82
N GLU A 26 12.80 4.38 -14.93
CA GLU A 26 12.79 5.59 -15.75
C GLU A 26 11.38 5.90 -16.32
N LEU A 27 10.64 4.86 -16.69
CA LEU A 27 9.25 5.02 -17.14
C LEU A 27 8.34 5.48 -15.97
N ALA A 28 8.53 4.91 -14.77
CA ALA A 28 7.77 5.31 -13.59
C ALA A 28 8.07 6.74 -13.14
N GLU A 29 9.34 7.16 -13.18
CA GLU A 29 9.75 8.54 -12.86
C GLU A 29 9.00 9.57 -13.70
N ALA A 30 8.77 9.29 -14.99
CA ALA A 30 7.99 10.17 -15.87
C ALA A 30 6.54 10.35 -15.40
N GLU A 31 5.99 9.42 -14.63
CA GLU A 31 4.63 9.43 -14.10
C GLU A 31 4.56 9.73 -12.59
N MET A 32 5.70 10.06 -11.94
CA MET A 32 5.78 10.33 -10.50
C MET A 32 6.25 11.77 -10.20
N PRO A 33 5.45 12.79 -10.62
CA PRO A 33 5.88 14.18 -10.60
C PRO A 33 6.16 14.73 -9.19
N GLY A 34 5.47 14.22 -8.16
CA GLY A 34 5.70 14.65 -6.78
C GLY A 34 7.10 14.30 -6.30
N LEU A 35 7.56 13.07 -6.51
CA LEU A 35 8.91 12.66 -6.13
C LEU A 35 9.98 13.36 -6.97
N MET A 36 9.76 13.53 -8.28
CA MET A 36 10.70 14.26 -9.14
C MET A 36 10.84 15.72 -8.71
N ALA A 37 9.73 16.38 -8.36
CA ALA A 37 9.75 17.74 -7.83
C ALA A 37 10.50 17.85 -6.49
N LEU A 38 10.36 16.85 -5.60
CA LEU A 38 11.12 16.82 -4.34
C LEU A 38 12.63 16.65 -4.59
N ARG A 39 13.04 15.83 -5.55
CA ARG A 39 14.45 15.71 -5.96
C ARG A 39 14.99 17.05 -6.46
N GLU A 40 14.24 17.74 -7.32
CA GLU A 40 14.62 19.07 -7.84
C GLU A 40 14.73 20.10 -6.71
N GLN A 41 13.73 20.12 -5.81
CA GLN A 41 13.65 21.11 -4.74
C GLN A 41 14.71 20.90 -3.65
N TYR A 42 14.97 19.66 -3.26
CA TYR A 42 15.75 19.31 -2.08
C TYR A 42 17.07 18.57 -2.36
N GLY A 43 17.32 18.13 -3.58
CA GLY A 43 18.51 17.35 -3.91
C GLY A 43 19.83 18.04 -3.62
N GLN A 44 19.88 19.38 -3.66
CA GLN A 44 21.08 20.15 -3.28
C GLN A 44 21.19 20.36 -1.77
N THR A 45 20.09 20.61 -1.06
CA THR A 45 20.08 20.91 0.38
C THR A 45 20.18 19.68 1.25
N LYS A 46 19.79 18.52 0.71
CA LYS A 46 19.85 17.19 1.35
C LYS A 46 19.26 17.17 2.77
N PRO A 47 17.97 17.48 2.93
CA PRO A 47 17.33 17.58 4.25
C PRO A 47 17.39 16.29 5.07
N LEU A 48 17.61 15.13 4.43
CA LEU A 48 17.75 13.83 5.09
C LEU A 48 19.22 13.43 5.33
N ALA A 49 20.18 14.38 5.20
CA ALA A 49 21.58 14.06 5.48
C ALA A 49 21.75 13.51 6.91
N GLY A 50 22.39 12.33 7.03
CA GLY A 50 22.57 11.61 8.30
C GLY A 50 21.39 10.72 8.72
N ALA A 51 20.24 10.76 8.01
CA ALA A 51 19.17 9.82 8.21
C ALA A 51 19.57 8.44 7.69
N ARG A 52 19.33 7.41 8.49
CA ARG A 52 19.49 5.98 8.15
C ARG A 52 18.12 5.33 8.23
N ILE A 53 17.48 5.21 7.07
CA ILE A 53 16.09 4.78 6.94
C ILE A 53 16.05 3.28 6.64
N ALA A 54 15.53 2.50 7.57
CA ALA A 54 15.13 1.12 7.31
C ALA A 54 13.71 1.13 6.76
N GLY A 55 13.52 0.60 5.55
CA GLY A 55 12.22 0.54 4.89
C GLY A 55 11.70 -0.88 4.74
N CYS A 56 10.42 -1.08 5.02
CA CYS A 56 9.68 -2.31 4.77
C CYS A 56 8.36 -1.96 4.08
N LEU A 57 8.37 -1.94 2.76
CA LEU A 57 7.22 -1.64 1.91
C LEU A 57 7.35 -2.39 0.60
N HIS A 58 6.22 -2.73 -0.06
CA HIS A 58 6.20 -3.51 -1.30
C HIS A 58 7.32 -3.10 -2.27
N MET A 59 8.26 -4.02 -2.57
CA MET A 59 9.42 -3.72 -3.43
C MET A 59 9.01 -3.70 -4.92
N THR A 60 8.28 -2.67 -5.30
CA THR A 60 7.82 -2.43 -6.68
C THR A 60 8.71 -1.43 -7.42
N ILE A 61 8.45 -1.23 -8.70
CA ILE A 61 9.12 -0.20 -9.51
C ILE A 61 8.89 1.20 -8.91
N GLN A 62 7.68 1.50 -8.44
CA GLN A 62 7.35 2.78 -7.82
C GLN A 62 8.10 2.98 -6.49
N THR A 63 8.26 1.91 -5.72
CA THR A 63 9.06 1.93 -4.49
C THR A 63 10.55 2.15 -4.78
N ALA A 64 11.07 1.64 -5.89
CA ALA A 64 12.43 1.94 -6.32
C ALA A 64 12.63 3.46 -6.54
N VAL A 65 11.66 4.16 -7.13
CA VAL A 65 11.69 5.63 -7.27
C VAL A 65 11.69 6.33 -5.90
N LEU A 66 10.90 5.85 -4.94
CA LEU A 66 10.91 6.36 -3.55
C LEU A 66 12.29 6.18 -2.91
N ILE A 67 12.86 4.98 -2.95
CA ILE A 67 14.17 4.65 -2.37
C ILE A 67 15.26 5.57 -2.93
N GLU A 68 15.31 5.74 -4.24
CA GLU A 68 16.28 6.62 -4.90
C GLU A 68 16.03 8.09 -4.56
N THR A 69 14.78 8.50 -4.38
CA THR A 69 14.44 9.86 -3.93
C THR A 69 14.97 10.11 -2.52
N LEU A 70 14.71 9.23 -1.57
CA LEU A 70 15.22 9.34 -0.20
C LEU A 70 16.76 9.42 -0.17
N LYS A 71 17.42 8.58 -0.99
CA LYS A 71 18.89 8.61 -1.15
C LYS A 71 19.38 9.94 -1.73
N GLU A 72 18.73 10.47 -2.76
CA GLU A 72 19.10 11.75 -3.37
C GLU A 72 18.91 12.91 -2.38
N LEU A 73 17.93 12.82 -1.51
CA LEU A 73 17.72 13.79 -0.43
C LEU A 73 18.70 13.63 0.76
N GLY A 74 19.63 12.70 0.66
CA GLY A 74 20.76 12.55 1.59
C GLY A 74 20.66 11.41 2.59
N ALA A 75 19.60 10.61 2.57
CA ALA A 75 19.47 9.45 3.44
C ALA A 75 20.35 8.28 2.99
N GLU A 76 20.82 7.50 3.94
CA GLU A 76 21.22 6.11 3.72
C GLU A 76 19.97 5.23 3.89
N VAL A 77 19.74 4.32 2.94
CA VAL A 77 18.49 3.55 2.87
C VAL A 77 18.80 2.07 2.76
N THR A 78 18.07 1.27 3.51
CA THR A 78 18.03 -0.20 3.39
C THR A 78 16.58 -0.64 3.22
N TRP A 79 16.32 -1.75 2.51
CA TRP A 79 14.94 -2.09 2.14
C TRP A 79 14.63 -3.57 2.14
N SER A 80 13.40 -3.91 2.60
CA SER A 80 12.73 -5.20 2.42
C SER A 80 11.31 -4.99 1.90
N SER A 81 10.65 -6.07 1.45
CA SER A 81 9.24 -6.03 1.10
C SER A 81 8.36 -6.36 2.31
N CYS A 82 7.18 -5.77 2.38
CA CYS A 82 6.19 -6.05 3.42
C CYS A 82 5.22 -7.18 3.05
N ASN A 83 5.46 -7.91 1.95
CA ASN A 83 4.61 -9.01 1.51
C ASN A 83 5.40 -9.99 0.64
N ILE A 84 5.19 -11.30 0.86
CA ILE A 84 5.93 -12.39 0.21
C ILE A 84 5.72 -12.50 -1.31
N PHE A 85 4.64 -11.92 -1.86
CA PHE A 85 4.31 -12.01 -3.30
C PHE A 85 4.36 -10.67 -4.04
N SER A 86 4.59 -9.54 -3.35
CA SER A 86 4.47 -8.22 -3.95
C SER A 86 5.74 -7.69 -4.63
N THR A 87 6.88 -8.31 -4.37
CA THR A 87 8.15 -7.88 -4.99
C THR A 87 8.12 -8.03 -6.51
N GLN A 88 8.54 -6.98 -7.21
CA GLN A 88 8.94 -7.03 -8.60
C GLN A 88 10.45 -7.29 -8.65
N ASP A 89 10.86 -8.50 -9.03
CA ASP A 89 12.26 -8.96 -8.90
C ASP A 89 13.26 -8.07 -9.66
N HIS A 90 12.84 -7.50 -10.80
CA HIS A 90 13.64 -6.57 -11.58
C HIS A 90 13.78 -5.19 -10.89
N ALA A 91 12.79 -4.75 -10.11
CA ALA A 91 12.92 -3.54 -9.29
C ALA A 91 13.95 -3.73 -8.17
N ALA A 92 13.86 -4.84 -7.44
CA ALA A 92 14.83 -5.18 -6.40
C ALA A 92 16.25 -5.31 -6.97
N ALA A 93 16.39 -5.94 -8.13
CA ALA A 93 17.68 -6.07 -8.82
C ALA A 93 18.28 -4.71 -9.22
N ALA A 94 17.46 -3.77 -9.73
CA ALA A 94 17.92 -2.43 -10.11
C ALA A 94 18.42 -1.64 -8.90
N ILE A 95 17.72 -1.70 -7.77
CA ILE A 95 18.11 -1.04 -6.51
C ILE A 95 19.41 -1.66 -5.94
N ALA A 96 19.53 -3.00 -5.96
CA ALA A 96 20.75 -3.69 -5.56
C ALA A 96 21.94 -3.28 -6.43
N ALA A 97 21.77 -3.22 -7.75
CA ALA A 97 22.81 -2.79 -8.70
C ALA A 97 23.21 -1.31 -8.53
N ALA A 98 22.29 -0.46 -8.02
CA ALA A 98 22.58 0.93 -7.67
C ALA A 98 23.33 1.07 -6.31
N GLY A 99 23.70 -0.06 -5.69
CA GLY A 99 24.47 -0.11 -4.44
C GLY A 99 23.65 0.21 -3.19
N ILE A 100 22.33 0.03 -3.24
CA ILE A 100 21.45 0.20 -2.09
C ILE A 100 21.14 -1.20 -1.53
N PRO A 101 21.33 -1.44 -0.22
CA PRO A 101 21.00 -2.71 0.41
C PRO A 101 19.51 -3.02 0.28
N VAL A 102 19.17 -4.13 -0.37
CA VAL A 102 17.80 -4.59 -0.55
C VAL A 102 17.72 -6.10 -0.40
N PHE A 103 16.73 -6.56 0.38
CA PHE A 103 16.49 -7.96 0.69
C PHE A 103 15.03 -8.28 0.34
N ALA A 104 14.77 -8.66 -0.92
CA ALA A 104 13.43 -8.92 -1.41
C ALA A 104 13.42 -9.75 -2.69
N TRP A 105 12.50 -10.71 -2.79
CA TRP A 105 12.15 -11.44 -4.02
C TRP A 105 10.72 -11.96 -3.96
N LYS A 106 10.11 -12.15 -5.11
CA LYS A 106 8.75 -12.69 -5.20
C LYS A 106 8.72 -14.18 -4.88
N GLY A 107 7.81 -14.59 -3.99
CA GLY A 107 7.61 -15.98 -3.60
C GLY A 107 8.50 -16.42 -2.45
N GLN A 108 8.79 -15.53 -1.52
CA GLN A 108 9.40 -15.85 -0.23
C GLN A 108 8.46 -16.73 0.59
N ASN A 109 9.04 -17.57 1.47
CA ASN A 109 8.30 -18.17 2.57
C ASN A 109 8.36 -17.24 3.81
N GLU A 110 7.65 -17.59 4.88
CA GLU A 110 7.55 -16.75 6.08
C GLU A 110 8.92 -16.59 6.79
N GLU A 111 9.77 -17.63 6.81
CA GLU A 111 11.12 -17.54 7.40
C GLU A 111 12.04 -16.62 6.59
N GLU A 112 11.97 -16.71 5.26
CA GLU A 112 12.72 -15.84 4.36
C GLU A 112 12.26 -14.39 4.46
N PHE A 113 10.96 -14.16 4.62
CA PHE A 113 10.37 -12.85 4.81
C PHE A 113 10.87 -12.20 6.12
N ASP A 114 10.78 -12.90 7.23
CA ASP A 114 11.26 -12.45 8.55
C ASP A 114 12.78 -12.15 8.51
N TRP A 115 13.56 -13.04 7.89
CA TRP A 115 14.98 -12.85 7.70
C TRP A 115 15.32 -11.59 6.87
N CYS A 116 14.54 -11.30 5.82
CA CYS A 116 14.78 -10.11 4.99
C CYS A 116 14.56 -8.81 5.76
N ILE A 117 13.51 -8.75 6.59
CA ILE A 117 13.26 -7.60 7.47
C ILE A 117 14.43 -7.46 8.46
N GLU A 118 14.88 -8.55 9.07
CA GLU A 118 16.01 -8.54 10.00
C GLU A 118 17.29 -8.00 9.33
N GLN A 119 17.63 -8.46 8.12
CA GLN A 119 18.81 -7.97 7.41
C GLN A 119 18.74 -6.46 7.14
N THR A 120 17.54 -5.93 6.87
CA THR A 120 17.31 -4.51 6.64
C THR A 120 17.73 -3.64 7.84
N LEU A 121 17.60 -4.16 9.06
CA LEU A 121 17.96 -3.43 10.29
C LEU A 121 19.48 -3.19 10.43
N PHE A 122 20.30 -4.07 9.83
CA PHE A 122 21.75 -4.12 10.09
C PHE A 122 22.62 -3.86 8.85
N ALA A 123 22.03 -3.49 7.72
CA ALA A 123 22.76 -3.36 6.45
C ALA A 123 23.32 -1.95 6.18
N PHE A 124 23.35 -1.07 7.17
CA PHE A 124 23.91 0.28 7.06
C PHE A 124 25.45 0.27 7.04
N GLU A 125 26.04 1.31 6.45
CA GLU A 125 27.51 1.45 6.40
C GLU A 125 28.08 1.57 7.81
N ASP A 126 29.31 1.08 7.98
CA ASP A 126 30.06 1.10 9.25
C ASP A 126 29.29 0.51 10.46
N ASN A 127 28.34 -0.40 10.20
CA ASN A 127 27.48 -1.01 11.23
C ASN A 127 26.75 0.01 12.11
N GLN A 128 26.43 1.18 11.56
CA GLN A 128 25.64 2.19 12.25
C GLN A 128 24.20 1.71 12.45
N PRO A 129 23.53 1.99 13.57
CA PRO A 129 22.12 1.63 13.76
C PRO A 129 21.21 2.49 12.88
N LEU A 130 20.06 1.93 12.50
CA LEU A 130 18.99 2.74 11.89
C LEU A 130 18.59 3.87 12.85
N ASN A 131 18.08 4.97 12.27
CA ASN A 131 17.56 6.07 13.07
C ASN A 131 16.21 6.62 12.56
N MET A 132 15.68 6.02 11.50
CA MET A 132 14.34 6.29 10.96
C MET A 132 13.72 4.97 10.46
N ILE A 133 12.40 4.87 10.54
CA ILE A 133 11.63 3.74 10.01
C ILE A 133 10.60 4.25 9.00
N LEU A 134 10.49 3.56 7.86
CA LEU A 134 9.41 3.69 6.90
C LEU A 134 8.78 2.30 6.75
N ASP A 135 7.54 2.14 7.19
CA ASP A 135 6.88 0.83 7.28
C ASP A 135 5.54 0.79 6.54
N ASP A 136 5.13 -0.41 6.17
CA ASP A 136 3.83 -0.69 5.55
C ASP A 136 3.26 -1.98 6.16
N GLY A 137 2.38 -1.81 7.14
CA GLY A 137 1.76 -2.88 7.91
C GLY A 137 2.36 -3.09 9.30
N GLY A 138 3.51 -2.47 9.61
CA GLY A 138 4.08 -2.45 10.95
C GLY A 138 4.94 -3.66 11.31
N ASP A 139 5.35 -4.51 10.36
CA ASP A 139 6.12 -5.70 10.66
C ASP A 139 7.58 -5.36 11.02
N LEU A 140 8.21 -4.42 10.32
CA LEU A 140 9.55 -3.93 10.67
C LEU A 140 9.51 -3.19 12.01
N THR A 141 8.54 -2.32 12.21
CA THR A 141 8.35 -1.59 13.48
C THR A 141 8.20 -2.55 14.65
N ASN A 142 7.34 -3.57 14.53
CA ASN A 142 7.13 -4.56 15.58
C ASN A 142 8.39 -5.39 15.81
N MET A 143 9.11 -5.78 14.75
CA MET A 143 10.38 -6.50 14.91
C MET A 143 11.40 -5.69 15.73
N VAL A 144 11.54 -4.39 15.43
CA VAL A 144 12.43 -3.51 16.20
C VAL A 144 11.97 -3.41 17.65
N LEU A 145 10.71 -3.10 17.90
CA LEU A 145 10.21 -2.83 19.24
C LEU A 145 10.18 -4.09 20.15
N ASP A 146 9.94 -5.26 19.55
CA ASP A 146 9.74 -6.49 20.31
C ASP A 146 10.99 -7.38 20.35
N ARG A 147 11.86 -7.36 19.31
CA ARG A 147 13.04 -8.23 19.24
C ARG A 147 14.37 -7.48 19.39
N TYR A 148 14.43 -6.18 19.01
CA TYR A 148 15.64 -5.36 18.99
C TYR A 148 15.48 -4.04 19.73
N PRO A 149 15.00 -4.03 21.01
CA PRO A 149 14.71 -2.81 21.75
C PRO A 149 15.96 -1.93 21.97
N GLU A 150 17.17 -2.49 21.86
CA GLU A 150 18.44 -1.74 21.93
C GLU A 150 18.63 -0.75 20.77
N LEU A 151 17.92 -0.92 19.64
CA LEU A 151 17.95 0.02 18.52
C LEU A 151 17.06 1.26 18.77
N VAL A 152 16.03 1.13 19.60
CA VAL A 152 15.02 2.15 19.88
C VAL A 152 15.59 3.53 20.23
N PRO A 153 16.62 3.66 21.10
CA PRO A 153 17.16 4.97 21.49
C PRO A 153 17.73 5.79 20.32
N ASN A 154 18.03 5.15 19.19
CA ASN A 154 18.56 5.84 18.00
C ASN A 154 17.46 6.34 17.06
N ILE A 155 16.22 5.85 17.18
CA ILE A 155 15.15 6.07 16.22
C ILE A 155 14.40 7.35 16.55
N LYS A 156 14.39 8.30 15.61
CA LYS A 156 13.71 9.59 15.75
C LYS A 156 12.22 9.54 15.40
N GLY A 157 11.82 8.61 14.53
CA GLY A 157 10.41 8.52 14.15
C GLY A 157 10.11 7.42 13.14
N ILE A 158 8.80 7.19 12.98
CA ILE A 158 8.22 6.18 12.11
C ILE A 158 7.25 6.85 11.15
N SER A 159 7.27 6.52 9.86
CA SER A 159 6.16 6.79 8.95
C SER A 159 5.51 5.49 8.51
N GLU A 160 4.18 5.43 8.57
CA GLU A 160 3.40 4.20 8.30
C GLU A 160 2.44 4.42 7.14
N GLU A 161 2.49 3.51 6.16
CA GLU A 161 1.77 3.61 4.88
C GLU A 161 0.31 3.17 4.97
N THR A 162 -0.02 2.15 5.78
CA THR A 162 -1.31 1.46 5.64
C THR A 162 -2.10 1.34 6.94
N THR A 163 -3.41 1.22 6.80
CA THR A 163 -4.40 1.16 7.90
C THR A 163 -4.01 0.15 8.99
N THR A 164 -3.49 -1.01 8.62
CA THR A 164 -3.13 -2.05 9.58
C THR A 164 -1.97 -1.66 10.47
N GLY A 165 -0.89 -1.13 9.89
CA GLY A 165 0.25 -0.65 10.66
C GLY A 165 -0.16 0.53 11.54
N VAL A 166 -1.01 1.43 11.03
CA VAL A 166 -1.58 2.53 11.80
C VAL A 166 -2.37 2.04 13.02
N HIS A 167 -3.19 1.00 12.89
CA HIS A 167 -3.90 0.40 14.03
C HIS A 167 -2.91 -0.14 15.08
N ARG A 168 -1.85 -0.83 14.66
CA ARG A 168 -0.79 -1.34 15.55
C ARG A 168 -0.09 -0.18 16.29
N LEU A 169 0.18 0.94 15.61
CA LEU A 169 0.76 2.14 16.23
C LEU A 169 -0.18 2.78 17.27
N TYR A 170 -1.47 2.92 16.95
CA TYR A 170 -2.47 3.41 17.91
C TYR A 170 -2.62 2.50 19.13
N ASP A 171 -2.57 1.18 18.95
CA ASP A 171 -2.60 0.24 20.07
C ASP A 171 -1.37 0.39 20.96
N ARG A 172 -0.17 0.54 20.37
CA ARG A 172 1.06 0.82 21.13
C ARG A 172 0.98 2.17 21.86
N MET A 173 0.49 3.21 21.21
CA MET A 173 0.28 4.52 21.84
C MET A 173 -0.69 4.43 23.03
N LYS A 174 -1.84 3.78 22.85
CA LYS A 174 -2.84 3.58 23.91
C LYS A 174 -2.28 2.79 25.09
N ASN A 175 -1.41 1.83 24.85
CA ASN A 175 -0.78 0.99 25.87
C ASN A 175 0.49 1.63 26.48
N GLY A 176 0.89 2.84 26.03
CA GLY A 176 2.10 3.51 26.48
C GLY A 176 3.41 2.82 26.05
N THR A 177 3.37 2.05 24.96
CA THR A 177 4.52 1.29 24.43
C THR A 177 5.03 1.80 23.08
N LEU A 178 4.59 2.98 22.65
CA LEU A 178 5.15 3.69 21.48
C LEU A 178 6.26 4.62 21.97
N PRO A 179 7.55 4.32 21.70
CA PRO A 179 8.68 5.05 22.30
C PRO A 179 9.19 6.24 21.45
N MET A 180 8.60 6.51 20.29
CA MET A 180 8.95 7.62 19.41
C MET A 180 7.72 8.14 18.68
N PRO A 181 7.76 9.36 18.08
CA PRO A 181 6.67 9.87 17.26
C PRO A 181 6.47 9.02 16.00
N ALA A 182 5.22 8.93 15.56
CA ALA A 182 4.87 8.27 14.30
C ALA A 182 3.95 9.17 13.45
N ILE A 183 4.19 9.23 12.14
CA ILE A 183 3.29 9.86 11.18
C ILE A 183 2.50 8.77 10.46
N ASN A 184 1.19 8.82 10.64
CA ASN A 184 0.20 8.04 9.91
C ASN A 184 0.02 8.67 8.52
N VAL A 185 0.73 8.16 7.53
CA VAL A 185 0.62 8.59 6.14
C VAL A 185 -0.68 8.11 5.51
N ASN A 186 -1.19 6.95 5.93
CA ASN A 186 -2.44 6.39 5.39
C ASN A 186 -3.61 7.38 5.44
N ASP A 187 -3.72 8.16 6.52
CA ASP A 187 -4.84 9.08 6.73
C ASP A 187 -4.57 10.51 6.21
N SER A 188 -3.41 10.78 5.61
CA SER A 188 -3.23 11.96 4.76
C SER A 188 -4.27 11.93 3.64
N VAL A 189 -4.91 13.07 3.34
CA VAL A 189 -6.00 13.10 2.36
C VAL A 189 -5.49 12.75 0.97
N THR A 190 -4.32 13.25 0.59
CA THR A 190 -3.65 12.94 -0.68
C THR A 190 -3.14 11.50 -0.77
N LYS A 191 -3.15 10.73 0.34
CA LYS A 191 -2.94 9.28 0.31
C LYS A 191 -4.28 8.54 0.30
N SER A 192 -5.09 8.65 1.35
CA SER A 192 -6.30 7.83 1.54
C SER A 192 -7.35 8.01 0.44
N LYS A 193 -7.55 9.26 -0.02
CA LYS A 193 -8.54 9.56 -1.07
C LYS A 193 -8.02 9.31 -2.48
N PHE A 194 -6.73 9.06 -2.65
CA PHE A 194 -6.08 8.79 -3.95
C PHE A 194 -5.64 7.33 -4.07
N ASP A 195 -4.72 6.88 -3.25
CA ASP A 195 -4.21 5.50 -3.24
C ASP A 195 -5.35 4.49 -3.02
N ASN A 196 -6.03 4.58 -1.88
CA ASN A 196 -7.06 3.61 -1.51
C ASN A 196 -8.25 3.62 -2.50
N LYS A 197 -8.58 4.77 -3.09
CA LYS A 197 -9.71 4.91 -4.01
C LYS A 197 -9.29 4.73 -5.47
N TYR A 198 -8.42 5.60 -5.98
CA TYR A 198 -8.04 5.59 -7.40
C TYR A 198 -7.05 4.48 -7.72
N GLY A 199 -6.14 4.14 -6.80
CA GLY A 199 -5.24 3.00 -6.95
C GLY A 199 -6.01 1.70 -7.10
N CYS A 200 -6.95 1.43 -6.20
CA CYS A 200 -7.81 0.24 -6.30
C CYS A 200 -8.74 0.29 -7.52
N LYS A 201 -9.21 1.49 -7.93
CA LYS A 201 -10.00 1.67 -9.14
C LYS A 201 -9.25 1.20 -10.39
N GLU A 202 -7.96 1.50 -10.51
CA GLU A 202 -7.14 1.07 -11.64
C GLU A 202 -6.73 -0.40 -11.50
N SER A 203 -6.20 -0.81 -10.36
CA SER A 203 -5.51 -2.08 -10.19
C SER A 203 -6.43 -3.30 -10.04
N LEU A 204 -7.65 -3.16 -9.53
CA LEU A 204 -8.57 -4.29 -9.35
C LEU A 204 -8.95 -4.94 -10.70
N VAL A 205 -9.47 -4.14 -11.62
CA VAL A 205 -9.94 -4.65 -12.92
C VAL A 205 -8.77 -5.14 -13.76
N ASP A 206 -7.61 -4.48 -13.69
CA ASP A 206 -6.37 -4.94 -14.33
C ASP A 206 -6.00 -6.35 -13.83
N SER A 207 -6.01 -6.57 -12.52
CA SER A 207 -5.68 -7.86 -11.91
C SER A 207 -6.61 -8.99 -12.34
N ILE A 208 -7.92 -8.74 -12.28
CA ILE A 208 -8.92 -9.75 -12.67
C ILE A 208 -8.77 -10.10 -14.16
N ARG A 209 -8.54 -9.12 -15.03
CA ARG A 209 -8.33 -9.34 -16.46
C ARG A 209 -7.05 -10.13 -16.73
N ARG A 210 -5.93 -9.75 -16.16
CA ARG A 210 -4.65 -10.50 -16.30
C ARG A 210 -4.76 -11.94 -15.79
N ALA A 211 -5.45 -12.11 -14.65
CA ALA A 211 -5.62 -13.44 -14.07
C ALA A 211 -6.51 -14.36 -14.92
N THR A 212 -7.59 -13.84 -15.52
CA THR A 212 -8.68 -14.68 -16.02
C THR A 212 -9.08 -14.42 -17.47
N ASP A 213 -8.60 -13.36 -18.11
CA ASP A 213 -9.03 -12.90 -19.46
C ASP A 213 -10.55 -12.76 -19.60
N ILE A 214 -11.26 -12.56 -18.50
CA ILE A 214 -12.72 -12.52 -18.47
C ILE A 214 -13.27 -11.26 -19.12
N MET A 215 -14.34 -11.38 -19.88
CA MET A 215 -15.14 -10.24 -20.28
C MET A 215 -15.98 -9.77 -19.09
N MET A 216 -15.75 -8.53 -18.64
CA MET A 216 -16.43 -7.92 -17.49
C MET A 216 -17.86 -7.51 -17.79
N ALA A 217 -18.11 -6.98 -19.01
CA ALA A 217 -19.40 -6.43 -19.40
C ALA A 217 -20.54 -7.47 -19.22
N GLY A 218 -21.64 -7.03 -18.59
CA GLY A 218 -22.84 -7.81 -18.35
C GLY A 218 -22.76 -8.76 -17.15
N LYS A 219 -21.59 -8.96 -16.55
CA LYS A 219 -21.46 -9.80 -15.33
C LYS A 219 -21.96 -9.07 -14.09
N VAL A 220 -22.41 -9.86 -13.11
CA VAL A 220 -22.71 -9.34 -11.77
C VAL A 220 -21.45 -9.42 -10.92
N ALA A 221 -21.04 -8.31 -10.37
CA ALA A 221 -19.93 -8.21 -9.44
C ALA A 221 -20.44 -7.78 -8.06
N VAL A 222 -20.05 -8.49 -7.01
CA VAL A 222 -20.32 -8.15 -5.62
C VAL A 222 -19.06 -7.53 -5.02
N VAL A 223 -19.19 -6.36 -4.42
CA VAL A 223 -18.13 -5.68 -3.67
C VAL A 223 -18.54 -5.62 -2.21
N ALA A 224 -17.80 -6.28 -1.35
CA ALA A 224 -17.99 -6.24 0.09
C ALA A 224 -17.19 -5.06 0.68
N GLY A 225 -17.91 -4.09 1.24
CA GLY A 225 -17.37 -2.83 1.75
C GLY A 225 -17.51 -1.67 0.77
N TYR A 226 -17.81 -0.46 1.31
CA TYR A 226 -17.93 0.78 0.52
C TYR A 226 -17.18 1.95 1.18
N GLY A 227 -16.04 1.65 1.81
CA GLY A 227 -14.99 2.62 2.15
C GLY A 227 -14.26 3.10 0.89
N ASP A 228 -13.12 3.75 1.03
CA ASP A 228 -12.37 4.29 -0.13
C ASP A 228 -12.00 3.19 -1.14
N VAL A 229 -11.51 2.05 -0.67
CA VAL A 229 -11.18 0.87 -1.50
C VAL A 229 -12.42 0.33 -2.22
N GLY A 230 -13.52 0.14 -1.50
CA GLY A 230 -14.78 -0.36 -2.05
C GLY A 230 -15.39 0.60 -3.08
N LYS A 231 -15.33 1.92 -2.84
CA LYS A 231 -15.78 2.96 -3.78
C LYS A 231 -15.01 2.90 -5.09
N GLY A 232 -13.68 2.82 -5.02
CA GLY A 232 -12.83 2.69 -6.18
C GLY A 232 -13.13 1.41 -6.96
N SER A 233 -13.21 0.28 -6.25
CA SER A 233 -13.49 -1.04 -6.81
C SER A 233 -14.85 -1.11 -7.52
N ALA A 234 -15.91 -0.63 -6.86
CA ALA A 234 -17.26 -0.61 -7.43
C ALA A 234 -17.34 0.29 -8.67
N ALA A 235 -16.71 1.47 -8.63
CA ALA A 235 -16.66 2.39 -9.76
C ALA A 235 -15.94 1.79 -10.97
N SER A 236 -14.83 1.10 -10.75
CA SER A 236 -14.03 0.45 -11.82
C SER A 236 -14.78 -0.72 -12.46
N LEU A 237 -15.40 -1.58 -11.65
CA LEU A 237 -16.22 -2.70 -12.15
C LEU A 237 -17.42 -2.19 -12.95
N ARG A 238 -18.11 -1.15 -12.48
CA ARG A 238 -19.19 -0.48 -13.23
C ARG A 238 -18.68 0.12 -14.54
N GLY A 239 -17.53 0.81 -14.49
CA GLY A 239 -16.88 1.37 -15.69
C GLY A 239 -16.49 0.31 -16.72
N ALA A 240 -16.15 -0.91 -16.27
CA ALA A 240 -15.91 -2.07 -17.13
C ALA A 240 -17.19 -2.76 -17.63
N GLY A 241 -18.38 -2.25 -17.28
CA GLY A 241 -19.67 -2.77 -17.74
C GLY A 241 -20.31 -3.83 -16.84
N CYS A 242 -19.80 -4.05 -15.63
CA CYS A 242 -20.43 -4.93 -14.66
C CYS A 242 -21.71 -4.31 -14.06
N ARG A 243 -22.65 -5.15 -13.68
CA ARG A 243 -23.75 -4.82 -12.77
C ARG A 243 -23.23 -5.03 -11.34
N VAL A 244 -23.00 -3.95 -10.61
CA VAL A 244 -22.37 -4.02 -9.29
C VAL A 244 -23.40 -4.04 -8.17
N ILE A 245 -23.22 -4.94 -7.24
CA ILE A 245 -23.94 -5.02 -5.96
C ILE A 245 -22.92 -4.76 -4.85
N VAL A 246 -23.27 -3.90 -3.90
CA VAL A 246 -22.45 -3.59 -2.72
C VAL A 246 -23.04 -4.29 -1.50
N THR A 247 -22.19 -4.81 -0.62
CA THR A 247 -22.58 -5.21 0.73
C THR A 247 -21.87 -4.31 1.74
N GLU A 248 -22.57 -3.79 2.74
CA GLU A 248 -22.03 -2.81 3.67
C GLU A 248 -22.71 -2.90 5.04
N ILE A 249 -21.96 -2.64 6.11
CA ILE A 249 -22.47 -2.60 7.50
C ILE A 249 -22.66 -1.16 7.99
N ASP A 250 -21.86 -0.20 7.49
CA ASP A 250 -21.97 1.20 7.86
C ASP A 250 -23.16 1.84 7.11
N PRO A 251 -24.17 2.36 7.83
CA PRO A 251 -25.35 2.94 7.21
C PRO A 251 -25.02 4.19 6.37
N ILE A 252 -23.97 4.93 6.68
CA ILE A 252 -23.55 6.11 5.90
C ILE A 252 -22.94 5.64 4.57
N CYS A 253 -22.01 4.69 4.60
CA CYS A 253 -21.42 4.12 3.40
C CYS A 253 -22.46 3.40 2.54
N ALA A 254 -23.41 2.68 3.14
CA ALA A 254 -24.51 2.03 2.42
C ALA A 254 -25.41 3.06 1.72
N LEU A 255 -25.72 4.17 2.39
CA LEU A 255 -26.50 5.27 1.80
C LEU A 255 -25.75 5.92 0.62
N GLN A 256 -24.44 6.16 0.79
CA GLN A 256 -23.60 6.67 -0.32
C GLN A 256 -23.60 5.71 -1.52
N ALA A 257 -23.43 4.40 -1.30
CA ALA A 257 -23.49 3.40 -2.36
C ALA A 257 -24.83 3.45 -3.12
N ALA A 258 -25.94 3.56 -2.39
CA ALA A 258 -27.28 3.68 -3.00
C ALA A 258 -27.44 4.98 -3.81
N MET A 259 -26.91 6.11 -3.30
CA MET A 259 -26.94 7.41 -4.02
C MET A 259 -26.04 7.38 -5.26
N ASP A 260 -24.94 6.64 -5.23
CA ASP A 260 -24.07 6.40 -6.37
C ASP A 260 -24.70 5.43 -7.41
N GLY A 261 -25.90 4.92 -7.15
CA GLY A 261 -26.69 4.09 -8.05
C GLY A 261 -26.34 2.59 -8.00
N PHE A 262 -25.75 2.10 -6.92
CA PHE A 262 -25.52 0.69 -6.70
C PHE A 262 -26.67 0.04 -5.94
N ALA A 263 -26.96 -1.23 -6.25
CA ALA A 263 -27.80 -2.05 -5.37
C ALA A 263 -27.01 -2.37 -4.11
N VAL A 264 -27.62 -2.20 -2.94
CA VAL A 264 -27.02 -2.55 -1.65
C VAL A 264 -27.84 -3.70 -1.05
N LEU A 265 -27.22 -4.86 -0.88
CA LEU A 265 -27.87 -6.09 -0.43
C LEU A 265 -27.05 -6.74 0.69
N LYS A 266 -27.68 -7.66 1.43
CA LYS A 266 -26.95 -8.60 2.30
C LYS A 266 -26.18 -9.62 1.44
N MET A 267 -25.06 -10.13 1.97
CA MET A 267 -24.19 -11.06 1.27
C MET A 267 -24.96 -12.29 0.74
N GLU A 268 -25.85 -12.87 1.56
CA GLU A 268 -26.63 -14.04 1.22
C GLU A 268 -27.56 -13.82 0.01
N ASN A 269 -27.99 -12.59 -0.23
CA ASN A 269 -28.83 -12.21 -1.38
C ASN A 269 -27.99 -11.80 -2.61
N ALA A 270 -26.75 -11.40 -2.41
CA ALA A 270 -25.84 -10.95 -3.47
C ALA A 270 -25.08 -12.11 -4.12
N ILE A 271 -24.50 -13.00 -3.32
CA ILE A 271 -23.66 -14.13 -3.76
C ILE A 271 -24.31 -15.02 -4.83
N PRO A 272 -25.59 -15.45 -4.71
CA PRO A 272 -26.19 -16.32 -5.72
C PRO A 272 -26.28 -15.70 -7.12
N GLN A 273 -26.13 -14.38 -7.23
CA GLN A 273 -26.14 -13.66 -8.50
C GLN A 273 -24.73 -13.40 -9.05
N ALA A 274 -23.70 -13.48 -8.19
CA ALA A 274 -22.35 -13.06 -8.49
C ALA A 274 -21.65 -13.94 -9.54
N SER A 275 -20.91 -13.30 -10.43
CA SER A 275 -19.87 -13.92 -11.26
C SER A 275 -18.48 -13.52 -10.76
N ILE A 276 -18.38 -12.41 -10.04
CA ILE A 276 -17.17 -11.87 -9.43
C ILE A 276 -17.52 -11.44 -8.01
N VAL A 277 -16.70 -11.81 -7.05
CA VAL A 277 -16.81 -11.39 -5.64
C VAL A 277 -15.50 -10.78 -5.21
N VAL A 278 -15.57 -9.56 -4.70
CA VAL A 278 -14.40 -8.78 -4.24
C VAL A 278 -14.61 -8.39 -2.79
N THR A 279 -13.66 -8.71 -1.92
CA THR A 279 -13.66 -8.22 -0.53
C THR A 279 -12.76 -6.99 -0.39
N ALA A 280 -13.23 -5.99 0.36
CA ALA A 280 -12.60 -4.68 0.52
C ALA A 280 -12.98 -4.03 1.87
N THR A 281 -13.15 -4.84 2.93
CA THR A 281 -13.68 -4.39 4.21
C THR A 281 -12.60 -4.06 5.26
N GLY A 282 -11.41 -4.61 5.11
CA GLY A 282 -10.35 -4.56 6.13
C GLY A 282 -10.70 -5.35 7.41
N ASN A 283 -11.69 -6.26 7.32
CA ASN A 283 -12.16 -7.09 8.42
C ASN A 283 -11.79 -8.56 8.17
N CYS A 284 -12.35 -9.49 8.92
CA CYS A 284 -12.13 -10.94 8.75
C CYS A 284 -13.45 -11.66 8.45
N ASP A 285 -13.34 -12.88 7.90
CA ASP A 285 -14.44 -13.84 7.71
C ASP A 285 -15.65 -13.26 6.94
N ILE A 286 -15.39 -12.48 5.90
CA ILE A 286 -16.43 -11.87 5.05
C ILE A 286 -16.99 -12.93 4.09
N ILE A 287 -16.12 -13.73 3.47
CA ILE A 287 -16.52 -14.89 2.65
C ILE A 287 -16.22 -16.16 3.44
N ARG A 288 -17.29 -16.85 3.85
CA ARG A 288 -17.26 -18.05 4.69
C ARG A 288 -17.84 -19.26 3.97
N ALA A 289 -17.88 -20.38 4.66
CA ALA A 289 -18.38 -21.68 4.18
C ALA A 289 -19.74 -21.60 3.46
N GLU A 290 -20.72 -20.93 4.10
CA GLU A 290 -22.06 -20.77 3.54
C GLU A 290 -22.07 -19.99 2.23
N HIS A 291 -21.19 -18.98 2.10
CA HIS A 291 -21.08 -18.16 0.90
C HIS A 291 -20.49 -18.95 -0.26
N PHE A 292 -19.41 -19.73 -0.04
CA PHE A 292 -18.84 -20.58 -1.07
C PHE A 292 -19.86 -21.59 -1.66
N LYS A 293 -20.69 -22.18 -0.79
CA LYS A 293 -21.74 -23.13 -1.21
C LYS A 293 -22.86 -22.50 -2.02
N MET A 294 -23.05 -21.16 -1.90
CA MET A 294 -24.08 -20.42 -2.64
C MET A 294 -23.55 -19.86 -3.97
N MET A 295 -22.26 -19.94 -4.24
CA MET A 295 -21.65 -19.41 -5.46
C MET A 295 -22.04 -20.24 -6.68
N LYS A 296 -22.18 -19.56 -7.81
CA LYS A 296 -22.36 -20.21 -9.12
C LYS A 296 -21.06 -20.85 -9.60
N ASP A 297 -21.19 -21.76 -10.55
CA ASP A 297 -20.05 -22.32 -11.28
C ASP A 297 -19.21 -21.18 -11.92
N LYS A 298 -17.90 -21.30 -11.80
CA LYS A 298 -16.88 -20.34 -12.30
C LYS A 298 -16.97 -18.94 -11.67
N THR A 299 -17.51 -18.81 -10.45
CA THR A 299 -17.43 -17.56 -9.72
C THR A 299 -15.96 -17.23 -9.38
N ILE A 300 -15.52 -16.03 -9.71
CA ILE A 300 -14.20 -15.49 -9.37
C ILE A 300 -14.30 -14.84 -7.99
N VAL A 301 -13.40 -15.20 -7.09
CA VAL A 301 -13.30 -14.65 -5.73
C VAL A 301 -11.93 -14.05 -5.53
N CYS A 302 -11.85 -12.81 -5.10
CA CYS A 302 -10.60 -12.13 -4.80
C CYS A 302 -10.74 -11.11 -3.68
N ASN A 303 -9.62 -10.78 -3.07
CA ASN A 303 -9.51 -9.77 -2.04
C ASN A 303 -8.61 -8.60 -2.52
N ILE A 304 -8.99 -7.38 -2.21
CA ILE A 304 -8.18 -6.18 -2.42
C ILE A 304 -7.92 -5.44 -1.10
N GLY A 305 -8.37 -6.00 0.03
CA GLY A 305 -7.95 -5.58 1.38
C GLY A 305 -6.52 -6.02 1.69
N HIS A 306 -5.88 -5.37 2.65
CA HIS A 306 -4.46 -5.59 2.95
C HIS A 306 -4.13 -7.04 3.36
N PHE A 307 -4.96 -7.67 4.19
CA PHE A 307 -4.73 -9.03 4.68
C PHE A 307 -5.58 -10.09 4.00
N ASP A 308 -5.15 -11.34 4.11
CA ASP A 308 -5.76 -12.53 3.53
C ASP A 308 -6.85 -13.18 4.41
N ASN A 309 -7.32 -12.50 5.44
CA ASN A 309 -8.29 -13.03 6.40
C ASN A 309 -9.76 -12.68 6.09
N GLU A 310 -10.03 -11.89 5.04
CA GLU A 310 -11.40 -11.58 4.62
C GLU A 310 -12.10 -12.78 3.95
N ILE A 311 -11.33 -13.69 3.36
CA ILE A 311 -11.82 -14.91 2.71
C ILE A 311 -11.33 -16.11 3.51
N ASP A 312 -12.25 -16.97 3.98
CA ASP A 312 -11.91 -18.18 4.73
C ASP A 312 -11.31 -19.25 3.82
N VAL A 313 -10.10 -18.99 3.35
CA VAL A 313 -9.32 -19.91 2.51
C VAL A 313 -8.93 -21.17 3.28
N ALA A 314 -8.75 -21.07 4.60
CA ALA A 314 -8.43 -22.21 5.45
C ALA A 314 -9.56 -23.24 5.44
N TRP A 315 -10.81 -22.81 5.53
CA TRP A 315 -11.96 -23.69 5.39
C TRP A 315 -12.01 -24.34 3.99
N LEU A 316 -11.78 -23.54 2.95
CA LEU A 316 -11.80 -24.03 1.56
C LEU A 316 -10.73 -25.13 1.35
N LYS A 317 -9.50 -24.89 1.81
CA LYS A 317 -8.39 -25.85 1.77
C LYS A 317 -8.70 -27.13 2.58
N SER A 318 -9.28 -26.98 3.76
CA SER A 318 -9.57 -28.11 4.67
C SER A 318 -10.71 -29.00 4.15
N ASN A 319 -11.75 -28.44 3.52
CA ASN A 319 -12.93 -29.19 3.11
C ASN A 319 -12.91 -29.60 1.63
N TYR A 320 -12.27 -28.82 0.77
CA TYR A 320 -12.23 -29.02 -0.69
C TYR A 320 -10.82 -29.04 -1.28
N GLY A 321 -9.79 -29.17 -0.45
CA GLY A 321 -8.40 -29.24 -0.88
C GLY A 321 -8.11 -30.39 -1.85
N SER A 322 -8.84 -31.51 -1.75
CA SER A 322 -8.75 -32.63 -2.70
C SER A 322 -9.23 -32.30 -4.13
N THR A 323 -9.99 -31.19 -4.29
CA THR A 323 -10.47 -30.71 -5.60
C THR A 323 -9.62 -29.56 -6.13
N HIS A 324 -8.61 -29.13 -5.38
CA HIS A 324 -7.73 -28.01 -5.73
C HIS A 324 -6.96 -28.27 -7.03
N VAL A 325 -6.98 -27.30 -7.92
CA VAL A 325 -6.16 -27.27 -9.14
C VAL A 325 -5.58 -25.87 -9.29
N ASN A 326 -4.25 -25.78 -9.26
CA ASN A 326 -3.59 -24.53 -9.69
C ASN A 326 -3.65 -24.44 -11.21
N ILE A 327 -4.36 -23.46 -11.75
CA ILE A 327 -4.54 -23.26 -13.19
C ILE A 327 -3.31 -22.57 -13.80
N LYS A 328 -2.83 -21.54 -13.13
CA LYS A 328 -1.62 -20.78 -13.42
C LYS A 328 -1.20 -20.01 -12.16
N PRO A 329 -0.01 -19.41 -12.09
CA PRO A 329 0.40 -18.68 -10.91
C PRO A 329 -0.68 -17.71 -10.42
N GLN A 330 -1.01 -17.78 -9.11
CA GLN A 330 -2.01 -16.95 -8.43
C GLN A 330 -3.47 -17.15 -8.89
N VAL A 331 -3.77 -18.23 -9.59
CA VAL A 331 -5.14 -18.60 -10.01
C VAL A 331 -5.41 -20.05 -9.64
N ASP A 332 -6.20 -20.25 -8.60
CA ASP A 332 -6.55 -21.54 -8.04
C ASP A 332 -8.01 -21.85 -8.24
N LYS A 333 -8.30 -23.10 -8.53
CA LYS A 333 -9.65 -23.62 -8.66
C LYS A 333 -9.95 -24.60 -7.53
N TYR A 334 -11.12 -24.49 -6.94
CA TYR A 334 -11.72 -25.44 -6.01
C TYR A 334 -13.11 -25.83 -6.50
N THR A 335 -13.50 -27.11 -6.43
CA THR A 335 -14.86 -27.54 -6.75
C THR A 335 -15.64 -27.71 -5.46
N VAL A 336 -16.57 -26.81 -5.21
CA VAL A 336 -17.42 -26.78 -4.01
C VAL A 336 -18.83 -27.19 -4.36
N ASP A 337 -19.30 -28.33 -3.83
CA ASP A 337 -20.63 -28.91 -4.06
C ASP A 337 -21.03 -28.98 -5.57
N GLY A 338 -20.04 -29.24 -6.44
CA GLY A 338 -20.21 -29.37 -7.88
C GLY A 338 -19.99 -28.11 -8.70
N ASN A 339 -19.79 -26.95 -8.07
CA ASN A 339 -19.47 -25.70 -8.74
C ASN A 339 -17.97 -25.40 -8.60
N ASP A 340 -17.31 -25.02 -9.68
CA ASP A 340 -15.93 -24.57 -9.66
C ASP A 340 -15.84 -23.10 -9.21
N ILE A 341 -15.03 -22.83 -8.19
CA ILE A 341 -14.73 -21.49 -7.69
C ILE A 341 -13.29 -21.13 -8.06
N LEU A 342 -13.09 -19.96 -8.64
CA LEU A 342 -11.78 -19.44 -9.01
C LEU A 342 -11.30 -18.46 -7.94
N LEU A 343 -10.34 -18.88 -7.11
CA LEU A 343 -9.71 -18.05 -6.09
C LEU A 343 -8.46 -17.39 -6.66
N LEU A 344 -8.38 -16.07 -6.57
CA LEU A 344 -7.21 -15.31 -7.03
C LEU A 344 -6.29 -14.95 -5.86
N ALA A 345 -4.98 -15.00 -6.12
CA ALA A 345 -3.90 -14.65 -5.19
C ALA A 345 -4.02 -15.32 -3.81
N GLU A 346 -4.60 -16.52 -3.75
CA GLU A 346 -4.85 -17.26 -2.50
C GLU A 346 -5.64 -16.46 -1.44
N GLY A 347 -6.48 -15.50 -1.86
CA GLY A 347 -7.21 -14.60 -0.95
C GLY A 347 -6.41 -13.38 -0.46
N ARG A 348 -5.14 -13.25 -0.87
CA ARG A 348 -4.27 -12.09 -0.57
C ARG A 348 -4.56 -10.93 -1.52
N LEU A 349 -3.80 -9.85 -1.42
CA LEU A 349 -3.91 -8.66 -2.29
C LEU A 349 -3.87 -9.04 -3.78
N VAL A 350 -5.02 -9.01 -4.45
CA VAL A 350 -5.14 -9.43 -5.85
C VAL A 350 -4.36 -8.52 -6.79
N ASN A 351 -4.30 -7.22 -6.51
CA ASN A 351 -3.62 -6.23 -7.35
C ASN A 351 -2.10 -6.42 -7.40
N LEU A 352 -1.49 -6.93 -6.35
CA LEU A 352 -0.06 -7.26 -6.31
C LEU A 352 0.21 -8.72 -6.67
N GLY A 353 -0.71 -9.63 -6.33
CA GLY A 353 -0.58 -11.04 -6.66
C GLY A 353 -0.75 -11.32 -8.15
N CYS A 354 -1.80 -10.78 -8.75
CA CYS A 354 -2.19 -11.04 -10.14
C CYS A 354 -1.81 -9.93 -11.13
N ALA A 355 -1.35 -8.77 -10.65
CA ALA A 355 -0.88 -7.66 -11.47
C ALA A 355 0.37 -7.01 -10.88
N THR A 356 0.55 -5.71 -11.07
CA THR A 356 1.75 -4.96 -10.66
C THR A 356 1.46 -3.88 -9.63
N GLY A 357 0.28 -3.92 -8.99
CA GLY A 357 -0.15 -2.96 -7.97
C GLY A 357 -0.74 -1.68 -8.56
N HIS A 358 -0.66 -0.60 -7.80
CA HIS A 358 -1.20 0.70 -8.19
C HIS A 358 -0.33 1.42 -9.23
N PRO A 359 -0.93 2.26 -10.09
CA PRO A 359 -0.19 2.99 -11.13
C PRO A 359 0.74 4.05 -10.52
N SER A 360 1.81 4.38 -11.25
CA SER A 360 2.89 5.25 -10.79
C SER A 360 2.41 6.62 -10.32
N PHE A 361 1.45 7.25 -11.02
CA PHE A 361 0.93 8.57 -10.64
C PHE A 361 0.24 8.54 -9.26
N VAL A 362 -0.53 7.49 -8.97
CA VAL A 362 -1.18 7.31 -7.65
C VAL A 362 -0.13 7.09 -6.57
N MET A 363 0.84 6.22 -6.82
CA MET A 363 1.92 5.96 -5.85
C MET A 363 2.83 7.17 -5.66
N SER A 364 2.93 8.07 -6.65
CA SER A 364 3.60 9.36 -6.46
C SER A 364 2.95 10.19 -5.34
N ASN A 365 1.61 10.19 -5.22
CA ASN A 365 0.94 10.87 -4.10
C ASN A 365 1.34 10.25 -2.74
N SER A 366 1.22 8.94 -2.60
CA SER A 366 1.56 8.23 -1.37
C SER A 366 3.02 8.41 -0.99
N PHE A 367 3.93 8.26 -1.94
CA PHE A 367 5.36 8.32 -1.67
C PHE A 367 5.91 9.75 -1.50
N THR A 368 5.24 10.75 -2.08
CA THR A 368 5.52 12.14 -1.73
C THR A 368 5.13 12.45 -0.28
N ASN A 369 3.98 11.91 0.20
CA ASN A 369 3.61 11.96 1.61
C ASN A 369 4.67 11.28 2.49
N GLN A 370 5.13 10.07 2.13
CA GLN A 370 6.17 9.35 2.88
C GLN A 370 7.47 10.16 2.96
N THR A 371 7.92 10.71 1.84
CA THR A 371 9.14 11.50 1.78
C THR A 371 9.04 12.76 2.66
N LEU A 372 7.91 13.48 2.60
CA LEU A 372 7.68 14.65 3.44
C LEU A 372 7.54 14.28 4.93
N ALA A 373 6.92 13.14 5.25
CA ALA A 373 6.84 12.64 6.62
C ALA A 373 8.23 12.30 7.19
N GLN A 374 9.10 11.67 6.39
CA GLN A 374 10.48 11.39 6.78
C GLN A 374 11.28 12.69 7.01
N ILE A 375 11.14 13.69 6.13
CA ILE A 375 11.78 15.00 6.30
C ILE A 375 11.26 15.67 7.57
N GLU A 376 9.95 15.71 7.79
CA GLU A 376 9.33 16.34 8.97
C GLU A 376 9.81 15.70 10.27
N LEU A 377 9.77 14.38 10.38
CA LEU A 377 10.26 13.67 11.56
C LEU A 377 11.76 13.82 11.78
N TRP A 378 12.56 13.86 10.70
CA TRP A 378 14.00 14.01 10.79
C TRP A 378 14.44 15.42 11.23
N THR A 379 13.79 16.47 10.68
CA THR A 379 14.17 17.86 10.89
C THR A 379 13.46 18.52 12.07
N ASN A 380 12.22 18.13 12.34
CA ASN A 380 11.34 18.74 13.34
C ASN A 380 10.87 17.73 14.42
N GLY A 381 11.47 16.56 14.50
CA GLY A 381 11.05 15.47 15.38
C GLY A 381 10.92 15.86 16.85
N ASP A 382 11.75 16.79 17.33
CA ASP A 382 11.70 17.30 18.70
C ASP A 382 10.40 18.08 19.05
N ALA A 383 9.62 18.47 18.04
CA ALA A 383 8.32 19.12 18.23
C ALA A 383 7.17 18.13 18.48
N TYR A 384 7.42 16.83 18.32
CA TYR A 384 6.42 15.77 18.43
C TYR A 384 6.64 14.93 19.70
N ASN A 385 5.55 14.62 20.39
CA ASN A 385 5.56 13.64 21.46
C ASN A 385 5.56 12.20 20.88
N ASN A 386 5.73 11.20 21.75
CA ASN A 386 5.62 9.78 21.36
C ASN A 386 4.16 9.39 21.12
N GLU A 387 3.57 9.95 20.08
CA GLU A 387 2.17 9.79 19.68
C GLU A 387 2.08 9.57 18.17
N VAL A 388 0.89 9.19 17.70
CA VAL A 388 0.59 9.03 16.28
C VAL A 388 -0.05 10.31 15.74
N TYR A 389 0.54 10.89 14.71
CA TYR A 389 0.10 12.12 14.04
C TYR A 389 -0.26 11.84 12.58
N THR A 390 -1.14 12.65 12.01
CA THR A 390 -1.29 12.75 10.54
C THR A 390 -0.31 13.80 10.01
N LEU A 391 0.03 13.70 8.72
CA LEU A 391 0.87 14.74 8.09
C LEU A 391 0.18 16.12 8.20
N PRO A 392 0.90 17.18 8.60
CA PRO A 392 0.33 18.52 8.66
C PRO A 392 -0.39 18.94 7.38
N LYS A 393 -1.54 19.62 7.50
CA LYS A 393 -2.41 19.95 6.36
C LYS A 393 -1.69 20.73 5.25
N HIS A 394 -0.77 21.61 5.59
CA HIS A 394 -0.01 22.36 4.58
C HIS A 394 0.90 21.45 3.74
N LEU A 395 1.45 20.37 4.33
CA LEU A 395 2.25 19.37 3.60
C LEU A 395 1.36 18.46 2.75
N ASP A 396 0.18 18.07 3.26
CA ASP A 396 -0.82 17.33 2.50
C ASP A 396 -1.29 18.11 1.25
N GLU A 397 -1.54 19.43 1.38
CA GLU A 397 -1.82 20.31 0.23
C GLU A 397 -0.61 20.46 -0.71
N GLN A 398 0.61 20.51 -0.18
CA GLN A 398 1.82 20.55 -1.00
C GLN A 398 1.93 19.30 -1.89
N VAL A 399 1.64 18.11 -1.36
CA VAL A 399 1.58 16.87 -2.17
C VAL A 399 0.65 17.06 -3.37
N ALA A 400 -0.59 17.55 -3.15
CA ALA A 400 -1.53 17.78 -4.24
C ALA A 400 -0.96 18.77 -5.27
N ARG A 401 -0.43 19.91 -4.83
CA ARG A 401 0.13 20.95 -5.72
C ARG A 401 1.22 20.42 -6.65
N LEU A 402 2.11 19.56 -6.14
CA LEU A 402 3.21 18.96 -6.91
C LEU A 402 2.72 18.05 -8.05
N HIS A 403 1.47 17.63 -8.03
CA HIS A 403 0.89 16.74 -9.04
C HIS A 403 0.03 17.45 -10.09
N LEU A 404 -0.46 18.67 -9.81
CA LEU A 404 -1.47 19.35 -10.63
C LEU A 404 -0.97 19.68 -12.04
N ALA A 405 0.25 20.18 -12.17
CA ALA A 405 0.82 20.59 -13.45
C ALA A 405 0.93 19.41 -14.43
N LYS A 406 1.24 18.19 -13.93
CA LYS A 406 1.37 16.96 -14.74
C LYS A 406 0.07 16.60 -15.48
N ILE A 407 -1.07 16.90 -14.86
CA ILE A 407 -2.41 16.58 -15.41
C ILE A 407 -3.11 17.82 -15.97
N GLY A 408 -2.39 18.94 -16.17
CA GLY A 408 -2.90 20.15 -16.79
C GLY A 408 -3.96 20.89 -15.97
N VAL A 409 -3.89 20.82 -14.64
CA VAL A 409 -4.80 21.52 -13.74
C VAL A 409 -4.26 22.92 -13.45
N GLU A 410 -5.09 23.92 -13.64
CA GLU A 410 -4.87 25.32 -13.23
C GLU A 410 -5.78 25.62 -12.02
N LEU A 411 -5.16 26.09 -10.92
CA LEU A 411 -5.91 26.47 -9.72
C LEU A 411 -6.40 27.90 -9.82
N GLU A 412 -7.62 28.15 -9.33
CA GLU A 412 -8.07 29.52 -9.04
C GLU A 412 -7.30 30.11 -7.87
N GLU A 413 -7.15 31.42 -7.87
CA GLU A 413 -6.47 32.16 -6.82
C GLU A 413 -7.49 33.01 -6.03
N LEU A 414 -7.37 33.00 -4.69
CA LEU A 414 -8.18 33.84 -3.82
C LEU A 414 -7.66 35.28 -3.85
N SER A 415 -8.57 36.25 -3.99
CA SER A 415 -8.28 37.63 -3.60
C SER A 415 -8.19 37.71 -2.06
N GLN A 416 -7.51 38.75 -1.55
CA GLN A 416 -7.45 38.98 -0.12
C GLN A 416 -8.84 39.09 0.54
N ALA A 417 -9.79 39.77 -0.12
CA ALA A 417 -11.16 39.90 0.37
C ALA A 417 -11.90 38.54 0.46
N GLN A 418 -11.63 37.62 -0.49
CA GLN A 418 -12.21 36.29 -0.46
C GLN A 418 -11.57 35.46 0.65
N ALA A 419 -10.25 35.53 0.82
CA ALA A 419 -9.53 34.83 1.87
C ALA A 419 -10.00 35.30 3.26
N ASP A 420 -10.13 36.59 3.46
CA ASP A 420 -10.63 37.19 4.71
C ASP A 420 -12.08 36.76 5.01
N TYR A 421 -12.93 36.70 3.97
CA TYR A 421 -14.34 36.30 4.13
C TYR A 421 -14.51 34.86 4.62
N ILE A 422 -13.68 33.94 4.14
CA ILE A 422 -13.73 32.53 4.54
C ILE A 422 -12.75 32.16 5.66
N GLY A 423 -11.94 33.13 6.11
CA GLY A 423 -11.02 32.97 7.26
C GLY A 423 -9.81 32.07 7.00
N VAL A 424 -9.28 32.09 5.76
CA VAL A 424 -8.06 31.35 5.39
C VAL A 424 -6.99 32.29 4.84
N LYS A 425 -5.77 31.79 4.66
CA LYS A 425 -4.72 32.54 3.92
C LYS A 425 -4.97 32.44 2.41
N VAL A 426 -4.48 33.39 1.63
CA VAL A 426 -4.61 33.41 0.16
C VAL A 426 -4.03 32.12 -0.49
N ASP A 427 -2.94 31.63 0.07
CA ASP A 427 -2.20 30.45 -0.42
C ASP A 427 -2.48 29.16 0.37
N GLY A 428 -3.45 29.18 1.30
CA GLY A 428 -3.87 28.04 2.11
C GLY A 428 -3.14 27.90 3.46
N PRO A 429 -3.32 26.79 4.17
CA PRO A 429 -4.24 25.70 3.85
C PRO A 429 -5.71 26.15 3.83
N PHE A 430 -6.48 25.58 2.88
CA PHE A 430 -7.88 26.01 2.63
C PHE A 430 -8.89 25.29 3.52
N LYS A 431 -8.50 24.24 4.22
CA LYS A 431 -9.32 23.47 5.14
C LYS A 431 -8.61 23.28 6.48
N PRO A 432 -9.36 23.15 7.59
CA PRO A 432 -8.76 22.88 8.89
C PRO A 432 -8.16 21.48 8.96
N GLU A 433 -7.27 21.23 9.93
CA GLU A 433 -6.53 19.99 10.11
C GLU A 433 -7.42 18.73 10.16
N TYR A 434 -8.61 18.83 10.76
CA TYR A 434 -9.53 17.69 10.91
C TYR A 434 -10.36 17.37 9.65
N TYR A 435 -10.31 18.19 8.61
CA TYR A 435 -11.15 18.00 7.42
C TYR A 435 -10.59 16.86 6.54
N ARG A 436 -11.43 15.93 6.11
CA ARG A 436 -11.05 14.71 5.40
C ARG A 436 -11.68 14.55 3.99
N TYR A 437 -12.27 15.56 3.39
CA TYR A 437 -12.82 15.60 2.01
C TYR A 437 -13.85 14.50 1.69
#